data_276834635a353f1c1bab107f5eac3aeb
#
_entry.id   276834635a353f1c1bab107f5eac3aeb
#
_cell.length_a   1.000
_cell.length_b   1.000
_cell.length_c   1.000
_cell.angle_alpha   90.00
_cell.angle_beta   90.00
_cell.angle_gamma   90.00
#
_symmetry.space_group_name_H-M   'P 1'
#
loop_
_entity.id
_entity.type
_entity.pdbx_description
1 polymer ?
#
loop_
_entity_poly.entity_id
_entity_poly.type
_entity_poly.pdbx_seq_one_letter_code
_entity_poly.pdbx_strand_id
1 'polypeptide(L)'
;RPSLGIIVRRGQGENGGLVVEEVDPDSACHRQGIQPQDIIVAANGQQVQTFADLERIKRTLDVGDSLLLEVLRGGEHLEFTVTLMDQDDF
;
A
#
# COMPACT_ATOMS: atom_id res chain seq x y z
N ARG A 1 14.68 2.59 -6.69
CA ARG A 1 13.90 3.17 -5.60
C ARG A 1 12.80 2.22 -5.19
N PRO A 2 12.62 1.97 -3.88
CA PRO A 2 11.59 1.02 -3.43
C PRO A 2 10.19 1.46 -3.87
N SER A 3 9.44 0.53 -4.47
CA SER A 3 8.13 0.84 -5.05
C SER A 3 7.13 -0.28 -4.79
N LEU A 4 5.86 0.11 -4.63
CA LEU A 4 4.73 -0.80 -4.51
C LEU A 4 4.02 -0.99 -5.85
N GLY A 5 4.16 -0.05 -6.76
CA GLY A 5 3.50 -0.09 -8.08
C GLY A 5 2.01 0.19 -8.02
N ILE A 6 1.62 1.14 -7.18
CA ILE A 6 0.21 1.52 -7.04
C ILE A 6 0.05 3.03 -7.12
N ILE A 7 -1.14 3.46 -7.50
CA ILE A 7 -1.57 4.85 -7.42
C ILE A 7 -2.65 4.90 -6.35
N VAL A 8 -2.45 5.80 -5.39
CA VAL A 8 -3.35 5.93 -4.24
C VAL A 8 -3.90 7.35 -4.13
N ARG A 9 -5.02 7.47 -3.45
CA ARG A 9 -5.60 8.75 -3.06
C ARG A 9 -6.02 8.70 -1.61
N ARG A 10 -6.13 9.87 -0.99
CA ARG A 10 -6.59 9.94 0.39
C ARG A 10 -8.04 9.48 0.47
N GLY A 11 -8.32 8.57 1.40
CA GLY A 11 -9.67 8.13 1.67
C GLY A 11 -10.49 9.21 2.34
N GLN A 12 -11.80 9.16 2.12
CA GLN A 12 -12.75 10.04 2.78
C GLN A 12 -13.27 9.33 4.03
N GLY A 13 -13.53 10.09 5.06
CA GLY A 13 -14.04 9.57 6.31
C GLY A 13 -13.11 9.81 7.48
N GLU A 14 -13.59 9.48 8.65
CA GLU A 14 -12.95 9.81 9.92
C GLU A 14 -11.61 9.13 10.12
N ASN A 15 -11.49 7.90 9.65
CA ASN A 15 -10.29 7.10 9.84
C ASN A 15 -9.26 7.25 8.72
N GLY A 16 -9.61 7.99 7.68
CA GLY A 16 -8.69 8.22 6.57
C GLY A 16 -8.35 6.93 5.81
N GLY A 17 -7.07 6.67 5.67
CA GLY A 17 -6.56 5.57 4.88
C GLY A 17 -6.27 6.00 3.45
N LEU A 18 -5.62 5.11 2.68
CA LEU A 18 -5.30 5.37 1.29
C LEU A 18 -6.07 4.41 0.40
N VAL A 19 -6.88 4.97 -0.48
CA VAL A 19 -7.65 4.18 -1.45
C VAL A 19 -6.75 3.89 -2.64
N VAL A 20 -6.62 2.62 -2.99
CA VAL A 20 -5.88 2.19 -4.18
C VAL A 20 -6.74 2.50 -5.40
N GLU A 21 -6.25 3.37 -6.28
CA GLU A 21 -6.94 3.71 -7.52
C GLU A 21 -6.53 2.79 -8.66
N GLU A 22 -5.23 2.52 -8.78
CA GLU A 22 -4.70 1.68 -9.84
C GLU A 22 -3.58 0.81 -9.29
N VAL A 23 -3.44 -0.39 -9.86
CA VAL A 23 -2.37 -1.33 -9.54
C VAL A 23 -1.67 -1.69 -10.84
N ASP A 24 -0.35 -1.46 -10.90
CA ASP A 24 0.46 -1.85 -12.04
C ASP A 24 0.39 -3.38 -12.19
N PRO A 25 0.00 -3.91 -13.37
CA PRO A 25 -0.10 -5.36 -13.57
C PRO A 25 1.22 -6.10 -13.32
N ASP A 26 2.35 -5.42 -13.43
CA ASP A 26 3.67 -6.03 -13.24
C ASP A 26 4.23 -5.81 -11.82
N SER A 27 3.44 -5.27 -10.93
CA SER A 27 3.90 -4.92 -9.59
C SER A 27 3.77 -6.04 -8.58
N ALA A 28 4.51 -5.91 -7.47
CA ALA A 28 4.41 -6.84 -6.36
C ALA A 28 3.01 -6.81 -5.72
N CYS A 29 2.40 -5.64 -5.64
CA CYS A 29 1.05 -5.51 -5.10
C CYS A 29 0.04 -6.30 -5.94
N HIS A 30 0.16 -6.23 -7.26
CA HIS A 30 -0.71 -6.99 -8.15
C HIS A 30 -0.54 -8.50 -7.93
N ARG A 31 0.70 -8.96 -7.83
CA ARG A 31 0.98 -10.38 -7.63
C ARG A 31 0.41 -10.91 -6.32
N GLN A 32 0.34 -10.08 -5.30
CA GLN A 32 -0.19 -10.48 -4.01
C GLN A 32 -1.71 -10.37 -3.91
N GLY A 33 -2.35 -9.74 -4.87
CA GLY A 33 -3.80 -9.67 -4.92
C GLY A 33 -4.41 -8.37 -4.45
N ILE A 34 -3.61 -7.31 -4.31
CA ILE A 34 -4.15 -5.97 -4.03
C ILE A 34 -4.91 -5.50 -5.25
N GLN A 35 -6.08 -4.90 -5.03
CA GLN A 35 -7.00 -4.51 -6.08
C GLN A 35 -7.39 -3.03 -5.96
N PRO A 36 -7.81 -2.42 -7.09
CA PRO A 36 -8.42 -1.09 -7.02
C PRO A 36 -9.58 -1.06 -6.02
N GLN A 37 -9.73 0.04 -5.33
CA GLN A 37 -10.73 0.31 -4.28
C GLN A 37 -10.39 -0.32 -2.93
N ASP A 38 -9.31 -1.07 -2.81
CA ASP A 38 -8.80 -1.47 -1.51
C ASP A 38 -8.38 -0.22 -0.72
N ILE A 39 -8.60 -0.21 0.58
CA ILE A 39 -8.23 0.91 1.44
C ILE A 39 -7.09 0.46 2.34
N ILE A 40 -5.90 1.02 2.14
CA ILE A 40 -4.74 0.72 2.99
C ILE A 40 -4.92 1.46 4.31
N VAL A 41 -4.97 0.73 5.40
CA VAL A 41 -5.18 1.29 6.74
C VAL A 41 -3.98 1.15 7.66
N ALA A 42 -3.05 0.24 7.35
CA ALA A 42 -1.82 0.08 8.12
C ALA A 42 -0.73 -0.54 7.26
N ALA A 43 0.51 -0.26 7.63
CA ALA A 43 1.69 -0.82 6.98
C ALA A 43 2.72 -1.13 8.06
N ASN A 44 3.20 -2.39 8.09
CA ASN A 44 4.12 -2.88 9.11
C ASN A 44 3.65 -2.58 10.54
N GLY A 45 2.33 -2.73 10.78
CA GLY A 45 1.74 -2.51 12.09
C GLY A 45 1.53 -1.05 12.46
N GLN A 46 1.86 -0.11 11.58
CA GLN A 46 1.70 1.32 11.82
C GLN A 46 0.49 1.84 11.04
N GLN A 47 -0.32 2.65 11.69
CA GLN A 47 -1.53 3.21 11.09
C GLN A 47 -1.16 4.11 9.91
N VAL A 48 -1.88 3.97 8.81
CA VAL A 48 -1.74 4.79 7.61
C VAL A 48 -3.04 5.57 7.41
N GLN A 49 -2.96 6.90 7.52
CA GLN A 49 -4.10 7.78 7.28
C GLN A 49 -3.86 8.66 6.05
N THR A 50 -2.59 8.96 5.76
CA THR A 50 -2.22 9.87 4.69
C THR A 50 -1.13 9.26 3.83
N PHE A 51 -0.94 9.86 2.64
CA PHE A 51 0.18 9.50 1.76
C PHE A 51 1.53 9.64 2.48
N ALA A 52 1.68 10.71 3.28
CA ALA A 52 2.91 10.95 4.02
C ALA A 52 3.22 9.83 5.01
N ASP A 53 2.19 9.25 5.64
CA ASP A 53 2.38 8.12 6.55
C ASP A 53 3.00 6.93 5.84
N LEU A 54 2.46 6.57 4.67
CA LEU A 54 2.98 5.43 3.92
C LEU A 54 4.38 5.72 3.36
N GLU A 55 4.63 6.95 2.90
CA GLU A 55 5.96 7.35 2.44
C GLU A 55 6.99 7.24 3.55
N ARG A 56 6.65 7.68 4.76
CA ARG A 56 7.55 7.61 5.90
C ARG A 56 7.92 6.16 6.22
N ILE A 57 6.95 5.25 6.20
CA ILE A 57 7.19 3.83 6.46
C ILE A 57 8.05 3.24 5.35
N LYS A 58 7.77 3.55 4.10
CA LYS A 58 8.55 3.07 2.95
C LYS A 58 10.01 3.53 3.00
N ARG A 59 10.26 4.75 3.49
CA ARG A 59 11.63 5.29 3.56
C ARG A 59 12.55 4.50 4.46
N THR A 60 12.01 3.73 5.37
CA THR A 60 12.82 2.91 6.28
C THR A 60 13.21 1.58 5.64
N LEU A 61 12.73 1.32 4.43
CA LEU A 61 12.88 0.03 3.75
C LEU A 61 13.67 0.17 2.45
N ASP A 62 14.25 -0.94 2.03
CA ASP A 62 15.03 -1.02 0.79
C ASP A 62 14.34 -1.92 -0.22
N VAL A 63 14.79 -1.85 -1.48
CA VAL A 63 14.39 -2.81 -2.51
C VAL A 63 14.66 -4.22 -2.01
N GLY A 64 13.66 -5.10 -2.15
CA GLY A 64 13.75 -6.47 -1.68
C GLY A 64 13.21 -6.68 -0.27
N ASP A 65 12.97 -5.61 0.49
CA ASP A 65 12.35 -5.74 1.80
C ASP A 65 10.86 -6.05 1.66
N SER A 66 10.31 -6.72 2.66
CA SER A 66 8.89 -7.02 2.72
C SER A 66 8.14 -5.94 3.49
N LEU A 67 6.93 -5.64 3.03
CA LEU A 67 6.03 -4.69 3.68
C LEU A 67 4.68 -5.37 3.87
N LEU A 68 4.22 -5.44 5.12
CA LEU A 68 2.90 -5.99 5.43
C LEU A 68 1.87 -4.87 5.32
N LEU A 69 0.99 -4.99 4.34
CA LEU A 69 -0.11 -4.04 4.14
C LEU A 69 -1.41 -4.63 4.69
N GLU A 70 -2.11 -3.84 5.49
CA GLU A 70 -3.43 -4.19 5.98
C GLU A 70 -4.44 -3.33 5.23
N VAL A 71 -5.43 -3.96 4.61
CA VAL A 71 -6.41 -3.26 3.79
C VAL A 71 -7.83 -3.64 4.19
N LEU A 72 -8.76 -2.75 3.88
CA LEU A 72 -10.18 -3.02 3.97
C LEU A 72 -10.73 -3.16 2.55
N ARG A 73 -11.47 -4.24 2.33
CA ARG A 73 -12.14 -4.52 1.05
C ARG A 73 -13.58 -4.88 1.34
N GLY A 74 -14.50 -3.97 1.01
CA GLY A 74 -15.93 -4.20 1.27
C GLY A 74 -16.22 -4.49 2.73
N GLY A 75 -15.51 -3.82 3.63
CA GLY A 75 -15.65 -4.03 5.07
C GLY A 75 -14.85 -5.19 5.64
N GLU A 76 -14.22 -5.99 4.80
CA GLU A 76 -13.41 -7.12 5.22
C GLU A 76 -11.95 -6.68 5.40
N HIS A 77 -11.33 -7.12 6.49
CA HIS A 77 -9.96 -6.81 6.80
C HIS A 77 -9.03 -7.89 6.22
N LEU A 78 -8.12 -7.48 5.33
CA LEU A 78 -7.19 -8.39 4.66
C LEU A 78 -5.75 -7.95 4.89
N GLU A 79 -4.84 -8.91 4.85
CA GLU A 79 -3.41 -8.64 4.98
C GLU A 79 -2.67 -9.16 3.76
N PHE A 80 -1.73 -8.36 3.25
CA PHE A 80 -0.89 -8.74 2.11
C PHE A 80 0.57 -8.40 2.42
N THR A 81 1.45 -9.36 2.20
CA THR A 81 2.89 -9.11 2.29
C THR A 81 3.42 -8.87 0.89
N VAL A 82 3.98 -7.69 0.65
CA VAL A 82 4.53 -7.33 -0.66
C VAL A 82 6.03 -7.10 -0.55
N THR A 83 6.75 -7.48 -1.60
CA THR A 83 8.19 -7.24 -1.69
C THR A 83 8.42 -5.99 -2.53
N LEU A 84 9.15 -5.03 -1.98
CA LEU A 84 9.40 -3.76 -2.65
C LEU A 84 10.30 -3.97 -3.87
N MET A 85 9.92 -3.35 -4.97
CA MET A 85 10.61 -3.44 -6.25
C MET A 85 11.42 -2.17 -6.50
N ASP A 86 12.41 -2.27 -7.40
CA ASP A 86 13.20 -1.11 -7.82
C ASP A 86 12.52 -0.46 -9.01
N GLN A 87 11.76 0.58 -8.76
CA GLN A 87 11.05 1.35 -9.78
C GLN A 87 11.06 2.82 -9.40
N ASP A 88 10.85 3.69 -10.37
CA ASP A 88 10.76 5.14 -10.13
C ASP A 88 9.38 5.54 -9.58
N ASP A 89 8.38 4.69 -9.76
CA ASP A 89 7.01 4.92 -9.32
C ASP A 89 6.81 4.66 -7.83
N PHE A 90 5.68 5.12 -7.34
CA PHE A 90 5.28 4.84 -5.97
C PHE A 90 4.88 3.38 -5.80
#